data_9634815f5796f4461b316fde09600f48
#
_entry.id   9634815f5796f4461b316fde09600f48
#
_cell.length_a   1.000
_cell.length_b   1.000
_cell.length_c   1.000
_cell.angle_alpha   90.00
_cell.angle_beta   90.00
_cell.angle_gamma   90.00
#
_symmetry.space_group_name_H-M   'P 1'
#
loop_
_entity.id
_entity.type
_entity.pdbx_description
1 polymer ?
#
loop_
_entity_poly.entity_id
_entity_poly.type
_entity_poly.pdbx_seq_one_letter_code
_entity_poly.pdbx_strand_id
1 'polypeptide(L)'
;EKLSAEQELKELKKELTKIKDETEREELFVKIAKQELRIEANKKNEVINNEEILEKRYQTADITIEALSVLEVNNPNGILVFRDELFGLFAFLEKDGGLGRTYFLEGWNGTGSYQIDRIGRGSQFIPNHCLTVMGGIQPDKLINYLEPAIKGLGNDGLIQRFQLLVYPDIENWE
;
A
#
# COMPACT_ATOMS: atom_id res chain seq x y z
N GLU A 1 -7.16 -29.34 10.89
CA GLU A 1 -7.36 -29.04 12.33
C GLU A 1 -8.56 -28.13 12.57
N LYS A 2 -8.81 -27.08 11.78
CA LYS A 2 -9.96 -26.19 11.94
C LYS A 2 -11.30 -26.84 11.65
N LEU A 3 -11.38 -27.63 10.59
CA LEU A 3 -12.58 -28.38 10.23
C LEU A 3 -12.98 -29.38 11.34
N SER A 4 -12.00 -29.93 12.04
CA SER A 4 -12.19 -30.83 13.17
C SER A 4 -12.85 -30.15 14.37
N ALA A 5 -12.39 -28.96 14.77
CA ALA A 5 -12.93 -28.25 15.94
C ALA A 5 -14.38 -27.74 15.74
N GLU A 6 -14.72 -27.28 14.54
CA GLU A 6 -16.10 -26.87 14.19
C GLU A 6 -17.03 -28.09 14.02
N GLN A 7 -16.51 -29.21 13.56
CA GLN A 7 -17.26 -30.46 13.49
C GLN A 7 -17.56 -31.02 14.88
N GLU A 8 -16.56 -31.04 15.77
CA GLU A 8 -16.74 -31.41 17.17
C GLU A 8 -17.79 -30.56 17.87
N LEU A 9 -17.75 -29.24 17.67
CA LEU A 9 -18.74 -28.33 18.23
C LEU A 9 -20.17 -28.63 17.73
N LYS A 10 -20.30 -28.96 16.45
CA LYS A 10 -21.59 -29.33 15.85
C LYS A 10 -22.14 -30.64 16.38
N GLU A 11 -21.26 -31.59 16.68
CA GLU A 11 -21.63 -32.88 17.29
C GLU A 11 -22.07 -32.68 18.75
N LEU A 12 -21.31 -31.94 19.56
CA LEU A 12 -21.67 -31.62 20.95
C LEU A 12 -23.03 -30.90 21.06
N LYS A 13 -23.29 -29.96 20.13
CA LYS A 13 -24.61 -29.29 20.08
C LYS A 13 -25.76 -30.23 19.72
N LYS A 14 -25.52 -31.26 18.88
CA LYS A 14 -26.50 -32.29 18.57
C LYS A 14 -26.76 -33.25 19.76
N GLU A 15 -25.70 -33.59 20.50
CA GLU A 15 -25.83 -34.40 21.72
C GLU A 15 -26.65 -33.69 22.79
N LEU A 16 -26.43 -32.37 22.97
CA LEU A 16 -27.17 -31.55 23.92
C LEU A 16 -28.70 -31.63 23.72
N THR A 17 -29.15 -31.76 22.46
CA THR A 17 -30.60 -31.86 22.17
C THR A 17 -31.21 -33.21 22.56
N LYS A 18 -30.39 -34.23 22.82
CA LYS A 18 -30.86 -35.59 23.13
C LYS A 18 -30.85 -35.95 24.62
N ILE A 19 -30.08 -35.19 25.41
CA ILE A 19 -29.92 -35.43 26.85
C ILE A 19 -31.09 -34.86 27.61
N LYS A 20 -31.68 -35.68 28.48
CA LYS A 20 -32.81 -35.32 29.37
C LYS A 20 -32.37 -35.09 30.83
N ASP A 21 -31.21 -35.62 31.20
CA ASP A 21 -30.65 -35.44 32.53
C ASP A 21 -30.03 -34.03 32.68
N GLU A 22 -30.36 -33.34 33.76
CA GLU A 22 -29.97 -31.95 33.97
C GLU A 22 -28.47 -31.82 34.28
N THR A 23 -27.92 -32.78 34.99
CA THR A 23 -26.50 -32.79 35.37
C THR A 23 -25.60 -33.05 34.15
N GLU A 24 -25.97 -34.00 33.31
CA GLU A 24 -25.25 -34.27 32.05
C GLU A 24 -25.35 -33.10 31.05
N ARG A 25 -26.49 -32.38 31.05
CA ARG A 25 -26.65 -31.16 30.24
C ARG A 25 -25.72 -30.04 30.69
N GLU A 26 -25.56 -29.79 31.99
CA GLU A 26 -24.63 -28.78 32.49
C GLU A 26 -23.20 -29.08 32.15
N GLU A 27 -22.75 -30.34 32.27
CA GLU A 27 -21.40 -30.74 31.87
C GLU A 27 -21.16 -30.51 30.37
N LEU A 28 -22.17 -30.81 29.55
CA LEU A 28 -22.05 -30.62 28.10
C LEU A 28 -22.06 -29.15 27.69
N PHE A 29 -22.81 -28.30 28.41
CA PHE A 29 -22.77 -26.84 28.24
C PHE A 29 -21.37 -26.28 28.51
N VAL A 30 -20.70 -26.74 29.58
CA VAL A 30 -19.34 -26.33 29.89
C VAL A 30 -18.36 -26.77 28.81
N LYS A 31 -18.51 -27.95 28.22
CA LYS A 31 -17.68 -28.44 27.10
C LYS A 31 -17.90 -27.61 25.83
N ILE A 32 -19.15 -27.30 25.51
CA ILE A 32 -19.50 -26.45 24.35
C ILE A 32 -18.90 -25.06 24.53
N ALA A 33 -19.05 -24.42 25.68
CA ALA A 33 -18.51 -23.10 25.97
C ALA A 33 -16.97 -23.07 25.84
N LYS A 34 -16.27 -24.10 26.34
CA LYS A 34 -14.83 -24.23 26.18
C LYS A 34 -14.41 -24.35 24.72
N GLN A 35 -15.15 -25.11 23.92
CA GLN A 35 -14.86 -25.31 22.51
C GLN A 35 -15.13 -24.03 21.69
N GLU A 36 -16.20 -23.30 22.00
CA GLU A 36 -16.49 -22.00 21.39
C GLU A 36 -15.38 -20.97 21.66
N LEU A 37 -14.93 -20.87 22.91
CA LEU A 37 -13.81 -20.01 23.29
C LEU A 37 -12.52 -20.39 22.57
N ARG A 38 -12.26 -21.70 22.38
CA ARG A 38 -11.10 -22.18 21.65
C ARG A 38 -11.15 -21.82 20.17
N ILE A 39 -12.31 -21.94 19.53
CA ILE A 39 -12.53 -21.55 18.13
C ILE A 39 -12.36 -20.02 17.97
N GLU A 40 -12.89 -19.26 18.90
CA GLU A 40 -12.79 -17.79 18.88
C GLU A 40 -11.34 -17.32 19.09
N ALA A 41 -10.61 -17.93 20.02
CA ALA A 41 -9.18 -17.66 20.22
C ALA A 41 -8.34 -18.02 18.98
N ASN A 42 -8.64 -19.15 18.34
CA ASN A 42 -7.97 -19.54 17.10
C ASN A 42 -8.27 -18.56 15.95
N LYS A 43 -9.51 -18.12 15.79
CA LYS A 43 -9.89 -17.09 14.81
C LYS A 43 -9.16 -15.78 15.07
N LYS A 44 -9.07 -15.36 16.34
CA LYS A 44 -8.35 -14.14 16.73
C LYS A 44 -6.84 -14.25 16.46
N ASN A 45 -6.23 -15.39 16.76
CA ASN A 45 -4.82 -15.66 16.46
C ASN A 45 -4.54 -15.73 14.95
N GLU A 46 -5.50 -16.16 14.14
CA GLU A 46 -5.34 -16.13 12.68
C GLU A 46 -5.51 -14.74 12.09
N VAL A 47 -6.37 -13.90 12.67
CA VAL A 47 -6.43 -12.48 12.29
C VAL A 47 -5.11 -11.79 12.64
N ILE A 48 -4.52 -12.09 13.82
CA ILE A 48 -3.22 -11.54 14.23
C ILE A 48 -2.08 -12.11 13.37
N ASN A 49 -2.13 -13.38 12.95
CA ASN A 49 -1.12 -13.98 12.08
C ASN A 49 -1.32 -13.65 10.59
N ASN A 50 -2.51 -13.22 10.18
CA ASN A 50 -2.84 -12.71 8.84
C ASN A 50 -2.80 -11.17 8.77
N GLU A 51 -2.52 -10.46 9.85
CA GLU A 51 -1.86 -9.17 9.70
C GLU A 51 -0.51 -9.52 9.07
N GLU A 52 -0.48 -9.51 7.74
CA GLU A 52 0.75 -9.54 6.97
C GLU A 52 1.71 -8.61 7.69
N ILE A 53 2.85 -9.15 8.14
CA ILE A 53 3.99 -8.33 8.57
C ILE A 53 4.37 -7.61 7.29
N LEU A 54 3.70 -6.47 7.04
CA LEU A 54 3.94 -5.65 5.87
C LEU A 54 5.38 -5.19 5.99
N GLU A 55 6.22 -5.74 5.13
CA GLU A 55 7.63 -5.37 5.07
C GLU A 55 7.69 -3.84 4.93
N LYS A 56 8.33 -3.19 5.89
CA LYS A 56 8.55 -1.75 5.83
C LYS A 56 9.48 -1.46 4.67
N ARG A 57 8.91 -0.94 3.61
CA ARG A 57 9.61 -0.63 2.38
C ARG A 57 9.57 0.87 2.13
N TYR A 58 10.71 1.52 2.28
CA TYR A 58 10.83 2.97 2.19
C TYR A 58 11.24 3.46 0.80
N GLN A 59 11.63 2.56 -0.08
CA GLN A 59 12.11 2.88 -1.41
C GLN A 59 11.47 1.98 -2.47
N THR A 60 11.20 2.56 -3.63
CA THR A 60 10.79 1.82 -4.84
C THR A 60 11.43 2.42 -6.07
N ALA A 61 11.61 1.60 -7.12
CA ALA A 61 12.15 2.05 -8.40
C ALA A 61 11.06 2.06 -9.48
N ASP A 62 10.51 0.91 -9.84
CA ASP A 62 9.49 0.77 -10.87
C ASP A 62 8.17 0.28 -10.25
N ILE A 63 7.17 1.16 -10.26
CA ILE A 63 5.92 0.90 -9.56
C ILE A 63 4.75 1.64 -10.23
N THR A 64 3.60 1.01 -10.29
CA THR A 64 2.36 1.68 -10.72
C THR A 64 1.78 2.53 -9.58
N ILE A 65 0.91 3.49 -9.90
CA ILE A 65 0.26 4.34 -8.89
C ILE A 65 -0.52 3.49 -7.87
N GLU A 66 -1.20 2.44 -8.33
CA GLU A 66 -1.98 1.55 -7.47
C GLU A 66 -1.09 0.82 -6.45
N ALA A 67 0.03 0.29 -6.91
CA ALA A 67 0.98 -0.39 -6.01
C ALA A 67 1.70 0.60 -5.08
N LEU A 68 2.00 1.81 -5.57
CA LEU A 68 2.59 2.88 -4.77
C LEU A 68 1.63 3.33 -3.66
N SER A 69 0.33 3.46 -3.97
CA SER A 69 -0.68 3.84 -2.99
C SER A 69 -0.82 2.82 -1.85
N VAL A 70 -0.77 1.52 -2.17
CA VAL A 70 -0.75 0.45 -1.14
C VAL A 70 0.51 0.56 -0.27
N LEU A 71 1.64 0.85 -0.90
CA LEU A 71 2.90 1.01 -0.17
C LEU A 71 2.87 2.22 0.77
N GLU A 72 2.28 3.35 0.37
CA GLU A 72 2.15 4.55 1.20
C GLU A 72 1.25 4.36 2.41
N VAL A 73 0.13 3.64 2.27
CA VAL A 73 -0.76 3.32 3.41
C VAL A 73 0.01 2.62 4.53
N ASN A 74 0.97 1.77 4.16
CA ASN A 74 1.78 1.00 5.10
C ASN A 74 3.03 1.73 5.60
N ASN A 75 3.37 2.88 4.98
CA ASN A 75 4.55 3.66 5.28
C ASN A 75 4.20 5.15 5.46
N PRO A 76 3.60 5.54 6.60
CA PRO A 76 3.09 6.89 6.82
C PRO A 76 4.17 7.97 6.86
N ASN A 77 5.45 7.62 6.88
CA ASN A 77 6.58 8.55 6.85
C ASN A 77 7.04 8.90 5.43
N GLY A 78 6.34 8.38 4.41
CA GLY A 78 6.63 8.65 3.01
C GLY A 78 7.50 7.60 2.33
N ILE A 79 7.54 7.68 1.00
CA ILE A 79 8.23 6.76 0.10
C ILE A 79 9.21 7.51 -0.79
N LEU A 80 10.42 6.97 -0.92
CA LEU A 80 11.39 7.40 -1.92
C LEU A 80 11.16 6.63 -3.23
N VAL A 81 10.81 7.35 -4.29
CA VAL A 81 10.82 6.84 -5.66
C VAL A 81 12.19 7.12 -6.27
N PHE A 82 13.04 6.12 -6.30
CA PHE A 82 14.40 6.23 -6.85
C PHE A 82 14.45 5.62 -8.25
N ARG A 83 14.86 6.41 -9.23
CA ARG A 83 14.97 6.01 -10.64
C ARG A 83 16.38 6.25 -11.18
N ASP A 84 17.00 5.24 -11.76
CA ASP A 84 18.26 5.44 -12.47
C ASP A 84 18.12 6.42 -13.65
N GLU A 85 16.95 6.42 -14.31
CA GLU A 85 16.62 7.30 -15.41
C GLU A 85 15.22 7.93 -15.21
N LEU A 86 15.19 9.22 -14.87
CA LEU A 86 13.95 9.98 -14.60
C LEU A 86 13.11 10.22 -15.86
N PHE A 87 13.71 10.17 -17.05
CA PHE A 87 12.94 10.35 -18.28
C PHE A 87 11.81 9.31 -18.42
N GLY A 88 12.06 8.08 -18.00
CA GLY A 88 11.04 7.02 -17.96
C GLY A 88 9.88 7.36 -17.01
N LEU A 89 10.15 7.98 -15.86
CA LEU A 89 9.13 8.47 -14.96
C LEU A 89 8.32 9.61 -15.60
N PHE A 90 8.98 10.59 -16.19
CA PHE A 90 8.29 11.70 -16.87
C PHE A 90 7.37 11.19 -17.99
N ALA A 91 7.86 10.26 -18.82
CA ALA A 91 7.04 9.63 -19.84
C ALA A 91 5.84 8.85 -19.29
N PHE A 92 6.00 8.22 -18.12
CA PHE A 92 4.91 7.56 -17.40
C PHE A 92 3.87 8.58 -16.89
N LEU A 93 4.30 9.71 -16.34
CA LEU A 93 3.41 10.75 -15.79
C LEU A 93 2.59 11.48 -16.87
N GLU A 94 3.03 11.47 -18.12
CA GLU A 94 2.31 12.05 -19.27
C GLU A 94 1.21 11.11 -19.81
N LYS A 95 1.21 9.84 -19.40
CA LYS A 95 0.18 8.88 -19.83
C LYS A 95 -1.14 9.11 -19.10
N ASP A 96 -2.19 8.50 -19.64
CA ASP A 96 -3.52 8.39 -19.02
C ASP A 96 -4.14 9.73 -18.56
N GLY A 97 -3.91 10.80 -19.34
CA GLY A 97 -4.49 12.12 -19.06
C GLY A 97 -3.87 12.82 -17.84
N GLY A 98 -2.68 12.40 -17.41
CA GLY A 98 -1.95 13.07 -16.34
C GLY A 98 -2.38 12.70 -14.92
N LEU A 99 -3.16 11.62 -14.72
CA LEU A 99 -3.56 11.16 -13.39
C LEU A 99 -2.35 10.84 -12.51
N GLY A 100 -1.32 10.20 -13.08
CA GLY A 100 -0.06 9.95 -12.38
C GLY A 100 0.62 11.25 -11.98
N ARG A 101 0.56 12.26 -12.84
CA ARG A 101 1.17 13.58 -12.59
C ARG A 101 0.56 14.28 -11.39
N THR A 102 -0.77 14.31 -11.28
CA THR A 102 -1.48 14.88 -10.13
C THR A 102 -1.09 14.17 -8.83
N TYR A 103 -1.02 12.85 -8.84
CA TYR A 103 -0.61 12.04 -7.70
C TYR A 103 0.79 12.46 -7.18
N PHE A 104 1.77 12.60 -8.06
CA PHE A 104 3.12 13.03 -7.68
C PHE A 104 3.18 14.51 -7.25
N LEU A 105 2.39 15.37 -7.88
CA LEU A 105 2.30 16.78 -7.50
C LEU A 105 1.78 16.96 -6.07
N GLU A 106 0.75 16.22 -5.70
CA GLU A 106 0.16 16.29 -4.37
C GLU A 106 1.06 15.63 -3.32
N GLY A 107 1.65 14.47 -3.64
CA GLY A 107 2.56 13.76 -2.74
C GLY A 107 3.83 14.53 -2.39
N TRP A 108 4.24 15.49 -3.23
CA TRP A 108 5.39 16.35 -2.95
C TRP A 108 5.19 17.26 -1.73
N ASN A 109 3.95 17.64 -1.43
CA ASN A 109 3.66 18.49 -0.27
C ASN A 109 3.98 17.78 1.06
N GLY A 110 3.93 16.46 1.09
CA GLY A 110 4.28 15.65 2.26
C GLY A 110 3.34 15.78 3.45
N THR A 111 2.29 16.56 3.32
CA THR A 111 1.28 16.84 4.36
C THR A 111 -0.10 16.81 3.76
N GLY A 112 -0.87 15.82 4.05
CA GLY A 112 -2.23 15.69 3.53
C GLY A 112 -2.61 14.25 3.26
N SER A 113 -3.87 14.05 3.00
CA SER A 113 -4.41 12.76 2.61
C SER A 113 -4.71 12.73 1.12
N TYR A 114 -4.71 11.55 0.54
CA TYR A 114 -5.09 11.35 -0.84
C TYR A 114 -6.10 10.21 -0.95
N GLN A 115 -7.13 10.41 -1.78
CA GLN A 115 -8.17 9.43 -2.02
C GLN A 115 -8.07 8.95 -3.47
N ILE A 116 -7.98 7.63 -3.66
CA ILE A 116 -8.02 7.01 -4.97
C ILE A 116 -9.33 6.25 -5.11
N ASP A 117 -10.17 6.66 -6.06
CA ASP A 117 -11.40 5.98 -6.40
C ASP A 117 -11.27 5.35 -7.80
N ARG A 118 -11.36 4.03 -7.87
CA ARG A 118 -11.25 3.27 -9.13
C ARG A 118 -12.46 2.40 -9.34
N ILE A 119 -13.07 2.50 -10.52
CA ILE A 119 -14.16 1.60 -10.94
C ILE A 119 -13.62 0.16 -10.99
N GLY A 120 -14.22 -0.73 -10.19
CA GLY A 120 -13.90 -2.17 -10.17
C GLY A 120 -12.78 -2.62 -9.22
N ARG A 121 -12.03 -1.70 -8.57
CA ARG A 121 -10.98 -2.04 -7.60
C ARG A 121 -11.21 -1.47 -6.20
N GLY A 122 -12.29 -0.70 -6.02
CA GLY A 122 -12.62 -0.06 -4.76
C GLY A 122 -11.92 1.28 -4.55
N SER A 123 -12.13 1.84 -3.37
CA SER A 123 -11.57 3.10 -2.91
C SER A 123 -10.42 2.86 -1.96
N GLN A 124 -9.34 3.63 -2.08
CA GLN A 124 -8.18 3.57 -1.20
C GLN A 124 -7.89 4.95 -0.63
N PHE A 125 -7.78 5.03 0.70
CA PHE A 125 -7.45 6.24 1.42
C PHE A 125 -6.02 6.19 1.93
N ILE A 126 -5.21 7.19 1.56
CA ILE A 126 -3.84 7.38 2.03
C ILE A 126 -3.87 8.52 3.05
N PRO A 127 -3.70 8.24 4.35
CA PRO A 127 -3.81 9.27 5.38
C PRO A 127 -2.67 10.29 5.34
N ASN A 128 -1.49 9.87 4.91
CA ASN A 128 -0.28 10.68 4.77
C ASN A 128 0.32 10.46 3.39
N HIS A 129 0.00 11.36 2.45
CA HIS A 129 0.51 11.30 1.09
C HIS A 129 1.83 12.06 1.01
N CYS A 130 2.94 11.32 0.99
CA CYS A 130 4.29 11.88 1.02
C CYS A 130 5.23 11.12 0.10
N LEU A 131 5.69 11.78 -0.96
CA LEU A 131 6.59 11.21 -1.94
C LEU A 131 7.87 12.05 -2.10
N THR A 132 8.99 11.38 -2.11
CA THR A 132 10.28 11.96 -2.53
C THR A 132 10.71 11.29 -3.82
N VAL A 133 11.13 12.06 -4.80
CA VAL A 133 11.63 11.55 -6.09
C VAL A 133 13.11 11.89 -6.22
N MET A 134 13.91 10.89 -6.56
CA MET A 134 15.33 11.05 -6.82
C MET A 134 15.75 10.17 -8.01
N GLY A 135 16.66 10.66 -8.82
CA GLY A 135 17.23 9.85 -9.90
C GLY A 135 18.17 10.62 -10.83
N GLY A 136 18.74 9.91 -11.77
CA GLY A 136 19.56 10.46 -12.83
C GLY A 136 18.74 10.86 -14.05
N ILE A 137 19.25 11.80 -14.83
CA ILE A 137 18.71 12.14 -16.15
C ILE A 137 19.83 12.65 -17.05
N GLN A 138 19.82 12.22 -18.30
CA GLN A 138 20.77 12.72 -19.29
C GLN A 138 20.43 14.18 -19.63
N PRO A 139 21.43 15.10 -19.69
CA PRO A 139 21.19 16.52 -19.95
C PRO A 139 20.37 16.79 -21.20
N ASP A 140 20.65 16.11 -22.30
CA ASP A 140 19.93 16.28 -23.56
C ASP A 140 18.44 15.90 -23.44
N LYS A 141 18.15 14.83 -22.71
CA LYS A 141 16.76 14.42 -22.45
C LYS A 141 16.04 15.40 -21.54
N LEU A 142 16.74 15.96 -20.56
CA LEU A 142 16.18 16.99 -19.68
C LEU A 142 15.84 18.25 -20.47
N ILE A 143 16.74 18.75 -21.31
CA ILE A 143 16.51 19.94 -22.15
C ILE A 143 15.30 19.74 -23.05
N ASN A 144 15.23 18.60 -23.74
CA ASN A 144 14.12 18.27 -24.63
C ASN A 144 12.76 18.16 -23.88
N TYR A 145 12.78 17.77 -22.62
CA TYR A 145 11.59 17.72 -21.77
C TYR A 145 11.18 19.11 -21.26
N LEU A 146 12.17 19.94 -20.87
CA LEU A 146 11.92 21.26 -20.28
C LEU A 146 11.27 22.25 -21.27
N GLU A 147 11.68 22.26 -22.54
CA GLU A 147 11.16 23.21 -23.51
C GLU A 147 9.63 23.17 -23.67
N PRO A 148 9.00 22.01 -23.94
CA PRO A 148 7.54 21.94 -24.01
C PRO A 148 6.85 22.08 -22.65
N ALA A 149 7.50 21.63 -21.56
CA ALA A 149 6.95 21.75 -20.21
C ALA A 149 6.83 23.20 -19.73
N ILE A 150 7.75 24.09 -20.15
CA ILE A 150 7.72 25.50 -19.79
C ILE A 150 6.72 26.29 -20.67
N LYS A 151 6.59 25.92 -21.93
CA LYS A 151 5.80 26.67 -22.93
C LYS A 151 4.36 26.20 -23.08
N GLY A 152 4.00 25.02 -22.55
CA GLY A 152 2.72 24.37 -22.78
C GLY A 152 1.90 24.12 -21.54
N LEU A 153 0.88 23.24 -21.69
CA LEU A 153 0.01 22.77 -20.59
C LEU A 153 0.77 21.99 -19.50
N GLY A 154 2.00 21.57 -19.74
CA GLY A 154 2.87 20.89 -18.78
C GLY A 154 3.49 21.83 -17.73
N ASN A 155 3.19 23.13 -17.75
CA ASN A 155 3.66 24.10 -16.74
C ASN A 155 2.75 24.10 -15.50
N ASP A 156 2.61 22.93 -14.86
CA ASP A 156 1.79 22.69 -13.68
C ASP A 156 2.60 22.67 -12.37
N GLY A 157 3.88 23.00 -12.45
CA GLY A 157 4.78 23.03 -11.31
C GLY A 157 5.51 21.72 -11.01
N LEU A 158 5.39 20.65 -11.82
CA LEU A 158 6.12 19.42 -11.57
C LEU A 158 7.63 19.61 -11.63
N ILE A 159 8.12 20.26 -12.67
CA ILE A 159 9.56 20.50 -12.84
C ILE A 159 10.12 21.43 -11.77
N GLN A 160 9.36 22.43 -11.36
CA GLN A 160 9.73 23.36 -10.29
C GLN A 160 9.90 22.70 -8.92
N ARG A 161 9.35 21.50 -8.75
CA ARG A 161 9.50 20.69 -7.54
C ARG A 161 10.81 19.92 -7.47
N PHE A 162 11.50 19.74 -8.60
CA PHE A 162 12.88 19.25 -8.63
C PHE A 162 13.84 20.38 -8.27
N GLN A 163 14.08 20.57 -6.97
CA GLN A 163 14.80 21.70 -6.44
C GLN A 163 16.32 21.54 -6.41
N LEU A 164 16.81 20.32 -6.54
CA LEU A 164 18.22 20.00 -6.50
C LEU A 164 18.63 19.32 -7.78
N LEU A 165 19.45 19.98 -8.56
CA LEU A 165 20.11 19.45 -9.75
C LEU A 165 21.62 19.54 -9.55
N VAL A 166 22.29 18.39 -9.58
CA VAL A 166 23.74 18.30 -9.49
C VAL A 166 24.28 17.73 -10.80
N TYR A 167 25.15 18.47 -11.43
CA TYR A 167 25.93 18.02 -12.58
C TYR A 167 27.37 17.90 -12.11
N PRO A 168 27.98 16.69 -12.11
CA PRO A 168 29.36 16.56 -11.69
C PRO A 168 30.30 17.23 -12.69
N ASP A 169 31.10 18.17 -12.21
CA ASP A 169 32.23 18.70 -12.99
C ASP A 169 33.27 17.59 -13.13
N ILE A 170 33.38 17.05 -14.32
CA ILE A 170 34.41 16.07 -14.65
C ILE A 170 35.67 16.86 -15.07
N GLU A 171 36.35 17.45 -14.09
CA GLU A 171 37.72 17.88 -14.31
C GLU A 171 38.64 16.68 -14.14
N ASN A 172 39.16 16.22 -15.26
CA ASN A 172 40.27 15.23 -15.40
C ASN A 172 39.97 13.82 -14.87
N TRP A 173 39.30 13.03 -15.68
CA TRP A 173 39.44 11.57 -15.62
C TRP A 173 40.68 11.19 -16.46
N GLU A 174 41.84 11.06 -15.81
CA GLU A 174 42.99 10.36 -16.36
C GLU A 174 42.84 8.84 -16.17
#